data_686b651d46dc9c8a222c2caa5f04346b
#
_entry.id   686b651d46dc9c8a222c2caa5f04346b
#
_cell.length_a   1.000
_cell.length_b   1.000
_cell.length_c   1.000
_cell.angle_alpha   90.00
_cell.angle_beta   90.00
_cell.angle_gamma   90.00
#
_symmetry.space_group_name_H-M   'P 1'
#
loop_
_entity.id
_entity.type
_entity.pdbx_description
1 polymer ?
#
loop_
_entity_poly.entity_id
_entity_poly.type
_entity_poly.pdbx_seq_one_letter_code
_entity_poly.pdbx_strand_id
1 'polypeptide(L)'
;DYLDLLVGYNMNAVFFQIRGMADAFYESEYEPWSKYITGTAGTKPSYDVLGFLVEEAHKRNIQFHAWLNPYRISTRANKNSSFPQLDPKIPAKLTKDYEKIRIYNPALPEVQTRITQIVKEIITKYDVDGIHMDDYFYPSLETSEKMNDDAEYDQYGKSQFNNIDDFRRNNVNVVIQNIQKTIIETRPDVIFSISPAANMDSNYNTLFADVKKWSKEGWVDVIIPQLYFATGTDVNSFNQRLDLWSQYIYENHFLVGYGIYKFGDPAYGSIFQSSDDLKKQFDFANTKSKVKGSVLYSVKYMVENKVGIMNVIRNVYKTPVLLPYLGRSVTEKPNTPTNIQINGSNISWNGVQDAYYAIYKDNGINQIASLVGITKETTFKLNERGTYFVTALNKKNAESDLSESVTY
;
A
#
# COMPACT_ATOMS: atom_id res chain seq x y z
N ASP A 1 -16.10 3.02 -13.28
CA ASP A 1 -15.57 2.26 -12.13
C ASP A 1 -14.07 2.56 -11.95
N TYR A 2 -13.63 2.78 -10.69
CA TYR A 2 -12.22 3.11 -10.42
C TYR A 2 -11.28 1.93 -10.73
N LEU A 3 -11.71 0.71 -10.51
CA LEU A 3 -10.89 -0.47 -10.84
C LEU A 3 -10.73 -0.62 -12.37
N ASP A 4 -11.76 -0.33 -13.15
CA ASP A 4 -11.66 -0.35 -14.61
C ASP A 4 -10.74 0.76 -15.12
N LEU A 5 -10.74 1.92 -14.45
CA LEU A 5 -9.77 2.98 -14.73
C LEU A 5 -8.33 2.50 -14.51
N LEU A 6 -8.06 1.82 -13.38
CA LEU A 6 -6.73 1.28 -13.07
C LEU A 6 -6.27 0.27 -14.13
N VAL A 7 -7.15 -0.65 -14.54
CA VAL A 7 -6.87 -1.61 -15.63
C VAL A 7 -6.54 -0.88 -16.92
N GLY A 8 -7.32 0.16 -17.30
CA GLY A 8 -7.12 0.95 -18.51
C GLY A 8 -5.78 1.71 -18.54
N TYR A 9 -5.11 1.84 -17.40
CA TYR A 9 -3.77 2.42 -17.27
C TYR A 9 -2.70 1.39 -16.88
N ASN A 10 -2.96 0.09 -17.06
CA ASN A 10 -2.04 -1.01 -16.74
C ASN A 10 -1.54 -1.00 -15.27
N MET A 11 -2.34 -0.50 -14.35
CA MET A 11 -2.05 -0.57 -12.91
C MET A 11 -2.42 -1.94 -12.37
N ASN A 12 -1.64 -2.44 -11.43
CA ASN A 12 -1.71 -3.82 -10.96
C ASN A 12 -1.94 -3.97 -9.44
N ALA A 13 -2.06 -2.86 -8.71
CA ALA A 13 -2.37 -2.87 -7.28
C ALA A 13 -3.21 -1.66 -6.89
N VAL A 14 -4.04 -1.82 -5.86
CA VAL A 14 -4.78 -0.75 -5.19
C VAL A 14 -4.53 -0.78 -3.69
N PHE A 15 -4.25 0.39 -3.11
CA PHE A 15 -4.21 0.61 -1.66
C PHE A 15 -5.52 1.29 -1.26
N PHE A 16 -6.40 0.56 -0.58
CA PHE A 16 -7.71 1.06 -0.21
C PHE A 16 -7.82 1.23 1.29
N GLN A 17 -8.14 2.45 1.75
CA GLN A 17 -8.26 2.75 3.18
C GLN A 17 -9.54 2.15 3.76
N ILE A 18 -9.40 1.00 4.41
CA ILE A 18 -10.49 0.25 5.04
C ILE A 18 -10.70 0.61 6.51
N ARG A 19 -9.74 1.33 7.11
CA ARG A 19 -9.77 1.77 8.51
C ARG A 19 -9.05 3.11 8.63
N GLY A 20 -9.81 4.19 8.51
CA GLY A 20 -9.28 5.55 8.53
C GLY A 20 -9.27 6.21 9.91
N MET A 21 -10.26 5.91 10.76
CA MET A 21 -10.49 6.57 12.05
C MET A 21 -11.08 5.61 13.10
N ALA A 22 -10.40 4.50 13.40
CA ALA A 22 -10.93 3.47 14.29
C ALA A 22 -12.34 3.03 13.88
N ASP A 23 -12.55 2.88 12.59
CA ASP A 23 -13.76 2.42 11.94
C ASP A 23 -13.41 1.33 10.93
N ALA A 24 -14.39 0.57 10.44
CA ALA A 24 -14.12 -0.55 9.56
C ALA A 24 -15.04 -0.57 8.34
N PHE A 25 -14.49 -1.00 7.19
CA PHE A 25 -15.23 -1.34 5.97
C PHE A 25 -15.65 -2.81 5.93
N TYR A 26 -15.60 -3.49 7.08
CA TYR A 26 -15.95 -4.90 7.26
C TYR A 26 -16.55 -5.13 8.64
N GLU A 27 -17.14 -6.29 8.88
CA GLU A 27 -17.68 -6.65 10.20
C GLU A 27 -16.54 -6.98 11.18
N SER A 28 -16.13 -5.96 11.95
CA SER A 28 -15.06 -6.05 12.93
C SER A 28 -15.59 -6.31 14.34
N GLU A 29 -14.88 -7.13 15.11
CA GLU A 29 -15.12 -7.30 16.54
C GLU A 29 -14.67 -6.07 17.34
N TYR A 30 -13.72 -5.32 16.80
CA TYR A 30 -13.03 -4.22 17.48
C TYR A 30 -13.57 -2.83 17.13
N GLU A 31 -14.04 -2.63 15.90
CA GLU A 31 -14.32 -1.29 15.37
C GLU A 31 -15.76 -1.20 14.84
N PRO A 32 -16.41 -0.02 14.95
CA PRO A 32 -17.72 0.20 14.33
C PRO A 32 -17.62 0.25 12.80
N TRP A 33 -18.73 0.02 12.13
CA TRP A 33 -18.85 0.28 10.70
C TRP A 33 -18.58 1.74 10.36
N SER A 34 -17.80 1.97 9.30
CA SER A 34 -17.48 3.31 8.84
C SER A 34 -18.73 4.05 8.32
N LYS A 35 -18.86 5.32 8.74
CA LYS A 35 -19.92 6.20 8.21
C LYS A 35 -19.85 6.40 6.68
N TYR A 36 -18.70 6.21 6.09
CA TYR A 36 -18.50 6.40 4.65
C TYR A 36 -19.18 5.34 3.78
N ILE A 37 -19.67 4.24 4.38
CA ILE A 37 -20.40 3.18 3.69
C ILE A 37 -21.89 3.51 3.59
N THR A 38 -22.51 3.86 4.73
CA THR A 38 -23.97 4.03 4.84
C THR A 38 -24.41 5.47 5.11
N GLY A 39 -23.45 6.38 5.35
CA GLY A 39 -23.70 7.75 5.82
C GLY A 39 -23.79 7.87 7.33
N THR A 40 -23.92 6.76 8.08
CA THR A 40 -24.06 6.74 9.54
C THR A 40 -23.07 5.77 10.16
N ALA A 41 -22.26 6.26 11.13
CA ALA A 41 -21.31 5.41 11.84
C ALA A 41 -22.00 4.28 12.61
N GLY A 42 -21.38 3.09 12.61
CA GLY A 42 -21.90 1.90 13.29
C GLY A 42 -23.03 1.18 12.57
N THR A 43 -23.56 1.72 11.47
CA THR A 43 -24.64 1.08 10.72
C THR A 43 -24.10 0.02 9.77
N LYS A 44 -24.55 -1.23 9.97
CA LYS A 44 -24.15 -2.37 9.13
C LYS A 44 -24.74 -2.22 7.72
N PRO A 45 -23.94 -2.33 6.66
CA PRO A 45 -24.45 -2.39 5.28
C PRO A 45 -25.16 -3.72 4.99
N SER A 46 -25.85 -3.78 3.85
CA SER A 46 -26.59 -4.96 3.42
C SER A 46 -25.73 -6.07 2.79
N TYR A 47 -24.45 -5.81 2.59
CA TYR A 47 -23.49 -6.75 1.95
C TYR A 47 -22.10 -6.62 2.58
N ASP A 48 -21.24 -7.60 2.33
CA ASP A 48 -19.83 -7.58 2.75
C ASP A 48 -19.02 -6.66 1.82
N VAL A 49 -18.78 -5.43 2.29
CA VAL A 49 -18.13 -4.38 1.50
C VAL A 49 -16.68 -4.75 1.18
N LEU A 50 -15.91 -5.18 2.17
CA LEU A 50 -14.50 -5.51 1.96
C LEU A 50 -14.35 -6.76 1.10
N GLY A 51 -15.15 -7.79 1.35
CA GLY A 51 -15.17 -9.01 0.53
C GLY A 51 -15.46 -8.69 -0.94
N PHE A 52 -16.48 -7.86 -1.19
CA PHE A 52 -16.80 -7.38 -2.54
C PHE A 52 -15.64 -6.64 -3.21
N LEU A 53 -14.99 -5.70 -2.50
CA LEU A 53 -13.88 -4.91 -3.05
C LEU A 53 -12.68 -5.78 -3.40
N VAL A 54 -12.32 -6.73 -2.54
CA VAL A 54 -11.23 -7.69 -2.77
C VAL A 54 -11.55 -8.57 -3.99
N GLU A 55 -12.76 -9.11 -4.06
CA GLU A 55 -13.19 -9.96 -5.18
C GLU A 55 -13.15 -9.20 -6.51
N GLU A 56 -13.68 -7.98 -6.55
CA GLU A 56 -13.70 -7.15 -7.76
C GLU A 56 -12.29 -6.71 -8.21
N ALA A 57 -11.38 -6.46 -7.28
CA ALA A 57 -9.98 -6.22 -7.61
C ALA A 57 -9.32 -7.48 -8.20
N HIS A 58 -9.50 -8.63 -7.58
CA HIS A 58 -8.92 -9.90 -8.03
C HIS A 58 -9.49 -10.37 -9.38
N LYS A 59 -10.77 -10.13 -9.67
CA LYS A 59 -11.36 -10.41 -11.01
C LYS A 59 -10.64 -9.64 -12.13
N ARG A 60 -10.03 -8.51 -11.80
CA ARG A 60 -9.28 -7.65 -12.72
C ARG A 60 -7.76 -7.83 -12.65
N ASN A 61 -7.28 -8.85 -11.94
CA ASN A 61 -5.86 -9.09 -11.64
C ASN A 61 -5.17 -7.89 -10.96
N ILE A 62 -5.88 -7.17 -10.10
CA ILE A 62 -5.38 -6.08 -9.27
C ILE A 62 -5.20 -6.61 -7.85
N GLN A 63 -4.00 -6.47 -7.28
CA GLN A 63 -3.76 -6.76 -5.88
C GLN A 63 -4.49 -5.74 -4.99
N PHE A 64 -5.07 -6.23 -3.90
CA PHE A 64 -5.77 -5.40 -2.92
C PHE A 64 -4.97 -5.29 -1.63
N HIS A 65 -4.45 -4.10 -1.35
CA HIS A 65 -3.75 -3.78 -0.11
C HIS A 65 -4.68 -3.03 0.84
N ALA A 66 -4.98 -3.65 1.97
CA ALA A 66 -5.81 -3.07 3.02
C ALA A 66 -5.03 -1.99 3.78
N TRP A 67 -5.40 -0.72 3.59
CA TRP A 67 -4.75 0.41 4.25
C TRP A 67 -5.46 0.77 5.56
N LEU A 68 -4.67 0.77 6.65
CA LEU A 68 -5.09 1.12 8.00
C LEU A 68 -4.31 2.32 8.53
N ASN A 69 -5.02 3.24 9.19
CA ASN A 69 -4.38 4.16 10.12
C ASN A 69 -4.38 3.51 11.51
N PRO A 70 -3.24 3.30 12.17
CA PRO A 70 -3.20 2.49 13.39
C PRO A 70 -3.88 3.15 14.60
N TYR A 71 -3.73 4.46 14.79
CA TYR A 71 -4.07 5.09 16.07
C TYR A 71 -5.22 6.09 16.02
N ARG A 72 -5.47 6.75 14.88
CA ARG A 72 -6.45 7.84 14.79
C ARG A 72 -7.88 7.34 15.01
N ILE A 73 -8.60 8.00 15.93
CA ILE A 73 -10.00 7.68 16.26
C ILE A 73 -10.93 8.73 15.69
N SER A 74 -10.67 10.01 15.97
CA SER A 74 -11.50 11.12 15.48
C SER A 74 -10.74 12.43 15.51
N THR A 75 -11.27 13.41 14.80
CA THR A 75 -10.77 14.79 14.81
C THR A 75 -11.88 15.74 15.21
N ARG A 76 -11.51 16.96 15.66
CA ARG A 76 -12.40 18.08 15.87
C ARG A 76 -11.82 19.35 15.26
N ALA A 77 -12.68 20.32 14.99
CA ALA A 77 -12.29 21.55 14.28
C ALA A 77 -11.26 22.39 15.06
N ASN A 78 -11.43 22.48 16.38
CA ASN A 78 -10.56 23.22 17.28
C ASN A 78 -10.74 22.73 18.73
N LYS A 79 -9.90 23.22 19.65
CA LYS A 79 -9.93 22.83 21.07
C LYS A 79 -11.23 23.14 21.81
N ASN A 80 -12.04 24.05 21.30
CA ASN A 80 -13.31 24.45 21.92
C ASN A 80 -14.52 23.63 21.43
N SER A 81 -14.34 22.82 20.36
CA SER A 81 -15.37 21.90 19.89
C SER A 81 -15.23 20.52 20.55
N SER A 82 -16.35 19.81 20.67
CA SER A 82 -16.36 18.47 21.24
C SER A 82 -15.85 17.43 20.20
N PHE A 83 -15.20 16.39 20.67
CA PHE A 83 -15.00 15.18 19.85
C PHE A 83 -16.34 14.46 19.65
N PRO A 84 -16.51 13.72 18.54
CA PRO A 84 -17.60 12.78 18.41
C PRO A 84 -17.62 11.82 19.60
N GLN A 85 -18.83 11.37 19.97
CA GLN A 85 -18.98 10.34 20.99
C GLN A 85 -18.28 9.06 20.55
N LEU A 86 -17.60 8.39 21.49
CA LEU A 86 -16.98 7.10 21.23
C LEU A 86 -18.06 6.03 21.01
N ASP A 87 -17.83 5.20 19.99
CA ASP A 87 -18.62 3.98 19.84
C ASP A 87 -18.35 3.02 21.02
N PRO A 88 -19.34 2.25 21.49
CA PRO A 88 -19.16 1.28 22.57
C PRO A 88 -18.05 0.25 22.35
N LYS A 89 -17.68 -0.03 21.10
CA LYS A 89 -16.55 -0.92 20.76
C LYS A 89 -15.18 -0.29 21.06
N ILE A 90 -15.12 1.04 21.27
CA ILE A 90 -13.87 1.77 21.53
C ILE A 90 -13.80 2.13 23.03
N PRO A 91 -13.03 1.37 23.85
CA PRO A 91 -12.94 1.65 25.28
C PRO A 91 -12.26 3.01 25.52
N ALA A 92 -12.94 3.92 26.23
CA ALA A 92 -12.43 5.26 26.53
C ALA A 92 -11.07 5.22 27.26
N LYS A 93 -10.82 4.23 28.12
CA LYS A 93 -9.55 4.07 28.82
C LYS A 93 -8.34 3.85 27.91
N LEU A 94 -8.56 3.45 26.65
CA LEU A 94 -7.51 3.22 25.66
C LEU A 94 -7.22 4.47 24.81
N THR A 95 -7.96 5.56 25.02
CA THR A 95 -7.87 6.76 24.17
C THR A 95 -7.08 7.87 24.85
N LYS A 96 -6.57 8.78 24.02
CA LYS A 96 -5.90 10.00 24.44
C LYS A 96 -6.34 11.16 23.56
N ASP A 97 -6.72 12.27 24.18
CA ASP A 97 -7.21 13.47 23.52
C ASP A 97 -6.13 14.53 23.45
N TYR A 98 -5.98 15.12 22.28
CA TYR A 98 -5.20 16.33 22.00
C TYR A 98 -6.09 17.44 21.49
N GLU A 99 -5.55 18.63 21.21
CA GLU A 99 -6.36 19.78 20.82
C GLU A 99 -7.29 19.51 19.62
N LYS A 100 -6.79 18.78 18.60
CA LYS A 100 -7.55 18.52 17.35
C LYS A 100 -7.78 17.05 17.04
N ILE A 101 -7.12 16.15 17.75
CA ILE A 101 -7.15 14.73 17.43
C ILE A 101 -7.32 13.86 18.69
N ARG A 102 -8.17 12.84 18.59
CA ARG A 102 -8.26 11.73 19.53
C ARG A 102 -7.63 10.49 18.90
N ILE A 103 -6.76 9.83 19.66
CA ILE A 103 -6.07 8.63 19.23
C ILE A 103 -6.22 7.50 20.24
N TYR A 104 -5.99 6.28 19.81
CA TYR A 104 -5.56 5.22 20.73
C TYR A 104 -4.19 5.57 21.30
N ASN A 105 -4.00 5.39 22.60
CA ASN A 105 -2.75 5.72 23.28
C ASN A 105 -1.66 4.68 22.94
N PRO A 106 -0.64 5.02 22.14
CA PRO A 106 0.38 4.05 21.70
C PRO A 106 1.22 3.47 22.84
N ALA A 107 1.26 4.14 23.99
CA ALA A 107 2.02 3.72 25.16
C ALA A 107 1.38 2.56 25.93
N LEU A 108 0.11 2.24 25.65
CA LEU A 108 -0.61 1.18 26.37
C LEU A 108 -0.41 -0.19 25.70
N PRO A 109 0.06 -1.22 26.44
CA PRO A 109 0.17 -2.59 25.92
C PRO A 109 -1.14 -3.15 25.37
N GLU A 110 -2.28 -2.77 25.96
CA GLU A 110 -3.61 -3.15 25.46
C GLU A 110 -3.90 -2.58 24.06
N VAL A 111 -3.43 -1.36 23.75
CA VAL A 111 -3.55 -0.74 22.42
C VAL A 111 -2.66 -1.47 21.41
N GLN A 112 -1.42 -1.79 21.79
CA GLN A 112 -0.51 -2.54 20.93
C GLN A 112 -1.11 -3.90 20.55
N THR A 113 -1.69 -4.61 21.53
CA THR A 113 -2.40 -5.86 21.30
C THR A 113 -3.62 -5.66 20.40
N ARG A 114 -4.44 -4.64 20.65
CA ARG A 114 -5.65 -4.34 19.87
C ARG A 114 -5.35 -4.11 18.39
N ILE A 115 -4.35 -3.28 18.07
CA ILE A 115 -3.95 -3.00 16.69
C ILE A 115 -3.49 -4.29 15.99
N THR A 116 -2.73 -5.10 16.68
CA THR A 116 -2.26 -6.41 16.17
C THR A 116 -3.43 -7.37 15.91
N GLN A 117 -4.42 -7.42 16.81
CA GLN A 117 -5.62 -8.25 16.63
C GLN A 117 -6.51 -7.78 15.48
N ILE A 118 -6.62 -6.47 15.24
CA ILE A 118 -7.32 -5.90 14.08
C ILE A 118 -6.67 -6.38 12.78
N VAL A 119 -5.35 -6.33 12.69
CA VAL A 119 -4.63 -6.87 11.51
C VAL A 119 -4.88 -8.36 11.34
N LYS A 120 -4.78 -9.14 12.43
CA LYS A 120 -5.07 -10.58 12.41
C LYS A 120 -6.49 -10.87 11.92
N GLU A 121 -7.47 -10.12 12.41
CA GLU A 121 -8.87 -10.24 11.99
C GLU A 121 -9.01 -10.05 10.48
N ILE A 122 -8.40 -9.00 9.90
CA ILE A 122 -8.48 -8.71 8.46
C ILE A 122 -7.88 -9.86 7.64
N ILE A 123 -6.64 -10.26 7.93
CA ILE A 123 -5.94 -11.26 7.13
C ILE A 123 -6.48 -12.68 7.31
N THR A 124 -7.24 -12.92 8.37
CA THR A 124 -7.94 -14.19 8.60
C THR A 124 -9.27 -14.25 7.85
N LYS A 125 -10.02 -13.15 7.84
CA LYS A 125 -11.37 -13.09 7.26
C LYS A 125 -11.37 -12.82 5.75
N TYR A 126 -10.35 -12.12 5.24
CA TYR A 126 -10.33 -11.61 3.86
C TYR A 126 -9.05 -11.99 3.13
N ASP A 127 -9.19 -12.25 1.82
CA ASP A 127 -8.08 -12.60 0.94
C ASP A 127 -7.33 -11.34 0.43
N VAL A 128 -6.98 -10.45 1.35
CA VAL A 128 -6.15 -9.29 1.00
C VAL A 128 -4.73 -9.71 0.66
N ASP A 129 -4.11 -9.01 -0.29
CA ASP A 129 -2.72 -9.27 -0.72
C ASP A 129 -1.70 -8.55 0.17
N GLY A 130 -2.12 -7.46 0.83
CA GLY A 130 -1.25 -6.70 1.71
C GLY A 130 -1.98 -5.97 2.83
N ILE A 131 -1.20 -5.66 3.86
CA ILE A 131 -1.53 -4.69 4.92
C ILE A 131 -0.64 -3.47 4.70
N HIS A 132 -1.25 -2.30 4.70
CA HIS A 132 -0.57 -1.02 4.49
C HIS A 132 -0.86 -0.04 5.63
N MET A 133 0.16 0.67 6.07
CA MET A 133 0.04 1.79 7.01
C MET A 133 0.66 3.05 6.42
N ASP A 134 0.05 4.19 6.72
CA ASP A 134 0.56 5.51 6.35
C ASP A 134 1.58 6.04 7.38
N ASP A 135 1.71 7.36 7.50
CA ASP A 135 2.62 8.04 8.41
C ASP A 135 1.96 8.50 9.73
N TYR A 136 0.70 8.11 10.00
CA TYR A 136 -0.02 8.54 11.20
C TYR A 136 0.24 7.60 12.38
N PHE A 137 1.42 7.72 12.99
CA PHE A 137 1.79 7.04 14.26
C PHE A 137 1.48 7.95 15.45
N TYR A 138 2.47 8.44 16.20
CA TYR A 138 2.18 9.53 17.13
C TYR A 138 1.73 10.77 16.36
N PRO A 139 0.82 11.61 16.93
CA PRO A 139 0.33 12.76 16.20
C PRO A 139 1.39 13.86 16.07
N SER A 140 1.38 14.55 14.93
CA SER A 140 2.07 15.83 14.81
C SER A 140 1.20 16.90 15.48
N LEU A 141 1.65 17.42 16.61
CA LEU A 141 0.92 18.38 17.41
C LEU A 141 1.23 19.82 16.97
N GLU A 142 0.33 20.74 17.31
CA GLU A 142 0.58 22.19 17.18
C GLU A 142 1.79 22.59 18.07
N THR A 143 2.53 23.64 17.68
CA THR A 143 3.78 24.06 18.34
C THR A 143 3.61 24.34 19.84
N SER A 144 2.42 24.77 20.26
CA SER A 144 2.09 25.06 21.67
C SER A 144 1.64 23.84 22.47
N GLU A 145 1.38 22.72 21.81
CA GLU A 145 0.86 21.52 22.44
C GLU A 145 1.98 20.50 22.65
N LYS A 146 1.95 19.77 23.75
CA LYS A 146 2.91 18.71 24.09
C LYS A 146 2.21 17.36 24.21
N MET A 147 2.96 16.29 23.92
CA MET A 147 2.53 14.94 24.29
C MET A 147 2.29 14.89 25.80
N ASN A 148 1.23 14.21 26.21
CA ASN A 148 0.82 14.11 27.61
C ASN A 148 0.91 12.63 28.09
N ASP A 149 2.03 11.98 27.83
CA ASP A 149 2.27 10.56 28.12
C ASP A 149 3.37 10.32 29.17
N ASP A 150 3.66 11.34 30.01
CA ASP A 150 4.66 11.23 31.10
C ASP A 150 4.28 10.14 32.12
N ALA A 151 2.97 10.00 32.43
CA ALA A 151 2.50 8.99 33.37
C ALA A 151 2.75 7.57 32.84
N GLU A 152 2.50 7.36 31.55
CA GLU A 152 2.77 6.09 30.91
C GLU A 152 4.29 5.80 30.83
N TYR A 153 5.11 6.84 30.57
CA TYR A 153 6.55 6.70 30.64
C TYR A 153 7.03 6.32 32.03
N ASP A 154 6.55 6.98 33.08
CA ASP A 154 6.90 6.65 34.46
C ASP A 154 6.49 5.20 34.82
N GLN A 155 5.34 4.73 34.32
CA GLN A 155 4.82 3.40 34.59
C GLN A 155 5.51 2.29 33.78
N TYR A 156 5.72 2.51 32.48
CA TYR A 156 6.11 1.44 31.54
C TYR A 156 7.51 1.64 30.92
N GLY A 157 8.05 2.85 30.92
CA GLY A 157 9.24 3.19 30.15
C GLY A 157 10.49 3.50 30.98
N LYS A 158 10.34 4.19 32.10
CA LYS A 158 11.43 4.80 32.86
C LYS A 158 12.52 3.82 33.36
N SER A 159 12.14 2.58 33.62
CA SER A 159 13.07 1.52 34.01
C SER A 159 13.87 0.91 32.84
N GLN A 160 13.44 1.18 31.60
CA GLN A 160 13.97 0.52 30.41
C GLN A 160 14.61 1.50 29.40
N PHE A 161 14.20 2.77 29.43
CA PHE A 161 14.64 3.79 28.45
C PHE A 161 15.21 5.01 29.17
N ASN A 162 16.28 5.57 28.60
CA ASN A 162 16.96 6.75 29.17
C ASN A 162 16.15 8.04 29.00
N ASN A 163 15.24 8.09 28.03
CA ASN A 163 14.38 9.24 27.76
C ASN A 163 13.04 8.79 27.20
N ILE A 164 12.05 9.70 27.26
CA ILE A 164 10.70 9.45 26.84
C ILE A 164 10.56 9.25 25.33
N ASP A 165 11.42 9.86 24.51
CA ASP A 165 11.33 9.73 23.05
C ASP A 165 11.76 8.33 22.58
N ASP A 166 12.74 7.71 23.24
CA ASP A 166 13.08 6.31 22.99
C ASP A 166 11.94 5.37 23.39
N PHE A 167 11.25 5.65 24.47
CA PHE A 167 10.06 4.92 24.88
C PHE A 167 8.94 5.04 23.84
N ARG A 168 8.64 6.26 23.32
CA ARG A 168 7.65 6.48 22.28
C ARG A 168 7.98 5.71 21.01
N ARG A 169 9.24 5.75 20.55
CA ARG A 169 9.70 4.96 19.40
C ARG A 169 9.54 3.46 19.63
N ASN A 170 9.87 2.99 20.84
CA ASN A 170 9.69 1.59 21.17
C ASN A 170 8.21 1.18 21.14
N ASN A 171 7.28 2.01 21.58
CA ASN A 171 5.84 1.70 21.53
C ASN A 171 5.37 1.45 20.10
N VAL A 172 5.82 2.26 19.14
CA VAL A 172 5.51 2.04 17.72
C VAL A 172 6.25 0.80 17.18
N ASN A 173 7.53 0.63 17.52
CA ASN A 173 8.33 -0.53 17.12
C ASN A 173 7.67 -1.85 17.53
N VAL A 174 7.15 -1.94 18.74
CA VAL A 174 6.45 -3.15 19.26
C VAL A 174 5.23 -3.48 18.38
N VAL A 175 4.44 -2.48 17.99
CA VAL A 175 3.28 -2.71 17.12
C VAL A 175 3.72 -3.21 15.74
N ILE A 176 4.73 -2.60 15.13
CA ILE A 176 5.26 -3.01 13.82
C ILE A 176 5.77 -4.46 13.88
N GLN A 177 6.56 -4.81 14.90
CA GLN A 177 7.06 -6.17 15.09
C GLN A 177 5.93 -7.19 15.32
N ASN A 178 4.94 -6.85 16.15
CA ASN A 178 3.80 -7.73 16.43
C ASN A 178 2.95 -7.97 15.18
N ILE A 179 2.77 -6.96 14.35
CA ILE A 179 2.07 -7.09 13.07
C ILE A 179 2.85 -8.01 12.14
N GLN A 180 4.16 -7.78 11.99
CA GLN A 180 5.02 -8.66 11.19
C GLN A 180 4.90 -10.12 11.65
N LYS A 181 5.09 -10.37 12.93
CA LYS A 181 4.98 -11.71 13.52
C LYS A 181 3.62 -12.35 13.26
N THR A 182 2.55 -11.58 13.45
CA THR A 182 1.17 -12.04 13.21
C THR A 182 0.95 -12.41 11.74
N ILE A 183 1.45 -11.62 10.80
CA ILE A 183 1.38 -11.91 9.36
C ILE A 183 2.13 -13.23 9.08
N ILE A 184 3.36 -13.37 9.55
CA ILE A 184 4.17 -14.58 9.33
C ILE A 184 3.47 -15.84 9.87
N GLU A 185 2.88 -15.75 11.04
CA GLU A 185 2.22 -16.88 11.72
C GLU A 185 0.83 -17.21 11.14
N THR A 186 0.13 -16.22 10.55
CA THR A 186 -1.28 -16.38 10.10
C THR A 186 -1.40 -16.51 8.59
N ARG A 187 -0.79 -15.61 7.85
CA ARG A 187 -0.84 -15.49 6.39
C ARG A 187 0.50 -14.97 5.86
N PRO A 188 1.54 -15.82 5.76
CA PRO A 188 2.90 -15.42 5.39
C PRO A 188 3.03 -14.90 3.96
N ASP A 189 2.00 -15.06 3.13
CA ASP A 189 1.89 -14.48 1.79
C ASP A 189 1.48 -13.00 1.78
N VAL A 190 0.90 -12.49 2.84
CA VAL A 190 0.47 -11.08 2.94
C VAL A 190 1.67 -10.15 3.03
N ILE A 191 1.67 -9.12 2.19
CA ILE A 191 2.74 -8.11 2.10
C ILE A 191 2.49 -7.03 3.16
N PHE A 192 3.52 -6.70 3.95
CA PHE A 192 3.43 -5.59 4.90
C PHE A 192 4.17 -4.36 4.38
N SER A 193 3.46 -3.27 4.14
CA SER A 193 3.99 -2.02 3.59
C SER A 193 3.72 -0.81 4.47
N ILE A 194 4.65 0.15 4.41
CA ILE A 194 4.56 1.44 5.13
C ILE A 194 4.76 2.58 4.13
N SER A 195 3.92 3.62 4.23
CA SER A 195 4.09 4.88 3.50
C SER A 195 4.47 6.01 4.47
N PRO A 196 5.75 6.12 4.84
CA PRO A 196 6.22 7.12 5.81
C PRO A 196 6.26 8.53 5.21
N ALA A 197 6.28 9.54 6.08
CA ALA A 197 6.54 10.91 5.68
C ALA A 197 7.89 11.02 4.93
N ALA A 198 7.97 11.91 3.95
CA ALA A 198 9.21 12.06 3.17
C ALA A 198 10.41 12.53 4.02
N ASN A 199 10.14 13.30 5.09
CA ASN A 199 11.17 13.78 6.00
C ASN A 199 11.52 12.70 7.03
N MET A 200 12.76 12.20 6.96
CA MET A 200 13.29 11.20 7.90
C MET A 200 13.29 11.66 9.35
N ASP A 201 13.66 12.91 9.59
CA ASP A 201 13.74 13.46 10.95
C ASP A 201 12.34 13.64 11.54
N SER A 202 11.35 14.00 10.73
CA SER A 202 9.96 14.05 11.17
C SER A 202 9.41 12.67 11.55
N ASN A 203 9.73 11.63 10.78
CA ASN A 203 9.38 10.26 11.16
C ASN A 203 9.96 9.91 12.54
N TYR A 204 11.26 10.14 12.75
CA TYR A 204 11.98 9.72 13.94
C TYR A 204 11.65 10.56 15.18
N ASN A 205 11.62 11.90 15.04
CA ASN A 205 11.53 12.84 16.16
C ASN A 205 10.12 13.35 16.45
N THR A 206 9.20 13.29 15.50
CA THR A 206 7.81 13.79 15.65
C THR A 206 6.80 12.68 15.70
N LEU A 207 6.87 11.75 14.74
CA LEU A 207 5.93 10.63 14.63
C LEU A 207 6.41 9.41 15.42
N PHE A 208 7.62 9.43 15.94
CA PHE A 208 8.30 8.34 16.67
C PHE A 208 8.30 7.02 15.89
N ALA A 209 8.39 7.12 14.57
CA ALA A 209 8.45 6.03 13.62
C ALA A 209 9.90 5.80 13.17
N ASP A 210 10.56 4.78 13.70
CA ASP A 210 11.94 4.43 13.37
C ASP A 210 12.02 3.59 12.10
N VAL A 211 11.63 4.20 10.96
CA VAL A 211 11.54 3.52 9.66
C VAL A 211 12.90 2.96 9.21
N LYS A 212 14.00 3.64 9.56
CA LYS A 212 15.37 3.14 9.26
C LYS A 212 15.62 1.79 9.93
N LYS A 213 15.21 1.67 11.19
CA LYS A 213 15.31 0.41 11.95
C LYS A 213 14.40 -0.66 11.33
N TRP A 214 13.14 -0.33 11.01
CA TRP A 214 12.22 -1.27 10.41
C TRP A 214 12.73 -1.81 9.07
N SER A 215 13.36 -0.95 8.27
CA SER A 215 14.02 -1.35 7.03
C SER A 215 15.20 -2.28 7.29
N LYS A 216 16.10 -1.89 8.18
CA LYS A 216 17.33 -2.64 8.49
C LYS A 216 17.04 -4.02 9.09
N GLU A 217 16.05 -4.09 9.98
CA GLU A 217 15.65 -5.33 10.67
C GLU A 217 14.66 -6.18 9.83
N GLY A 218 14.27 -5.71 8.65
CA GLY A 218 13.32 -6.41 7.78
C GLY A 218 11.92 -6.56 8.38
N TRP A 219 11.45 -5.59 9.19
CA TRP A 219 10.14 -5.68 9.83
C TRP A 219 8.98 -5.35 8.88
N VAL A 220 9.28 -4.71 7.77
CA VAL A 220 8.33 -4.39 6.70
C VAL A 220 8.87 -4.89 5.37
N ASP A 221 7.99 -5.26 4.45
CA ASP A 221 8.36 -5.78 3.13
C ASP A 221 8.59 -4.65 2.13
N VAL A 222 7.76 -3.63 2.19
CA VAL A 222 7.74 -2.53 1.21
C VAL A 222 7.73 -1.19 1.92
N ILE A 223 8.57 -0.28 1.47
CA ILE A 223 8.65 1.10 1.94
C ILE A 223 8.30 2.03 0.79
N ILE A 224 7.31 2.92 1.03
CA ILE A 224 6.70 3.81 0.04
C ILE A 224 6.71 5.24 0.58
N PRO A 225 7.85 5.94 0.65
CA PRO A 225 7.87 7.30 1.19
C PRO A 225 7.03 8.25 0.34
N GLN A 226 6.34 9.16 1.02
CA GLN A 226 5.45 10.16 0.41
C GLN A 226 6.27 11.31 -0.20
N LEU A 227 6.89 11.10 -1.36
CA LEU A 227 7.78 12.07 -2.02
C LEU A 227 6.97 13.14 -2.76
N TYR A 228 6.10 13.85 -2.06
CA TYR A 228 5.15 14.83 -2.60
C TYR A 228 5.79 16.20 -2.80
N PHE A 229 6.93 16.26 -3.49
CA PHE A 229 7.72 17.45 -3.75
C PHE A 229 7.99 17.63 -5.24
N ALA A 230 8.28 18.88 -5.64
CA ALA A 230 8.76 19.16 -6.97
C ALA A 230 10.19 18.64 -7.17
N THR A 231 10.57 18.39 -8.42
CA THR A 231 11.97 18.11 -8.77
C THR A 231 12.85 19.34 -8.49
N GLY A 232 14.11 19.11 -8.14
CA GLY A 232 15.04 20.19 -7.82
C GLY A 232 16.36 19.71 -7.20
N THR A 233 17.13 20.66 -6.71
CA THR A 233 18.46 20.43 -6.10
C THR A 233 18.52 20.75 -4.61
N ASP A 234 17.50 21.40 -4.06
CA ASP A 234 17.46 21.69 -2.63
C ASP A 234 17.09 20.42 -1.82
N VAL A 235 17.41 20.45 -0.52
CA VAL A 235 17.25 19.31 0.40
C VAL A 235 15.81 18.78 0.50
N ASN A 236 14.83 19.61 0.20
CA ASN A 236 13.41 19.24 0.22
C ASN A 236 12.86 18.84 -1.15
N SER A 237 13.70 18.86 -2.20
CA SER A 237 13.24 18.45 -3.54
C SER A 237 12.99 16.94 -3.63
N PHE A 238 12.18 16.55 -4.61
CA PHE A 238 11.91 15.15 -4.95
C PHE A 238 13.23 14.36 -5.14
N ASN A 239 14.16 14.93 -5.91
CA ASN A 239 15.44 14.28 -6.22
C ASN A 239 16.26 13.98 -4.95
N GLN A 240 16.46 14.98 -4.10
CA GLN A 240 17.26 14.83 -2.88
C GLN A 240 16.61 13.88 -1.89
N ARG A 241 15.27 13.93 -1.76
CA ARG A 241 14.54 12.99 -0.90
C ARG A 241 14.63 11.56 -1.41
N LEU A 242 14.49 11.34 -2.72
CA LEU A 242 14.61 10.01 -3.31
C LEU A 242 16.02 9.42 -3.11
N ASP A 243 17.06 10.23 -3.32
CA ASP A 243 18.46 9.83 -3.09
C ASP A 243 18.72 9.49 -1.61
N LEU A 244 18.17 10.27 -0.70
CA LEU A 244 18.29 10.00 0.74
C LEU A 244 17.60 8.68 1.11
N TRP A 245 16.35 8.47 0.69
CA TRP A 245 15.61 7.24 0.99
C TRP A 245 16.30 6.01 0.42
N SER A 246 16.87 6.09 -0.77
CA SER A 246 17.61 4.98 -1.39
C SER A 246 18.75 4.44 -0.55
N GLN A 247 19.35 5.26 0.34
CA GLN A 247 20.43 4.86 1.24
C GLN A 247 19.94 3.99 2.40
N TYR A 248 18.65 4.09 2.77
CA TYR A 248 18.05 3.40 3.92
C TYR A 248 17.14 2.23 3.51
N ILE A 249 17.18 1.83 2.26
CA ILE A 249 16.52 0.61 1.78
C ILE A 249 17.55 -0.52 1.76
N TYR A 250 17.30 -1.55 2.56
CA TYR A 250 18.16 -2.72 2.68
C TYR A 250 17.60 -3.90 1.88
N GLU A 251 16.93 -4.84 2.54
CA GLU A 251 16.30 -6.02 1.92
C GLU A 251 14.84 -5.77 1.49
N ASN A 252 14.29 -4.61 1.81
CA ASN A 252 12.93 -4.23 1.49
C ASN A 252 12.77 -3.84 0.02
N HIS A 253 11.55 -3.94 -0.48
CA HIS A 253 11.18 -3.36 -1.76
C HIS A 253 10.90 -1.86 -1.62
N PHE A 254 11.35 -1.09 -2.59
CA PHE A 254 11.23 0.36 -2.59
C PHE A 254 10.31 0.83 -3.71
N LEU A 255 9.18 1.43 -3.34
CA LEU A 255 8.28 2.11 -4.26
C LEU A 255 8.25 3.60 -3.95
N VAL A 256 8.02 4.41 -4.97
CA VAL A 256 7.94 5.88 -4.82
C VAL A 256 6.49 6.31 -4.70
N GLY A 257 6.16 7.05 -3.65
CA GLY A 257 4.86 7.71 -3.49
C GLY A 257 4.84 9.07 -4.19
N TYR A 258 3.91 9.26 -5.14
CA TYR A 258 3.73 10.51 -5.91
C TYR A 258 2.48 11.25 -5.45
N GLY A 259 2.63 12.54 -5.12
CA GLY A 259 1.52 13.42 -4.73
C GLY A 259 0.84 14.06 -5.94
N ILE A 260 0.10 13.28 -6.73
CA ILE A 260 -0.55 13.78 -7.94
C ILE A 260 -1.67 14.79 -7.69
N TYR A 261 -2.14 14.89 -6.45
CA TYR A 261 -3.16 15.86 -6.02
C TYR A 261 -2.70 17.32 -6.12
N LYS A 262 -1.39 17.57 -6.18
CA LYS A 262 -0.82 18.91 -6.27
C LYS A 262 -0.93 19.52 -7.68
N PHE A 263 -0.98 18.66 -8.69
CA PHE A 263 -1.00 19.09 -10.08
C PHE A 263 -2.32 19.74 -10.45
N GLY A 264 -2.22 20.99 -10.97
CA GLY A 264 -3.37 21.83 -11.32
C GLY A 264 -4.06 22.51 -10.15
N ASP A 265 -3.46 22.46 -8.94
CA ASP A 265 -3.92 23.21 -7.78
C ASP A 265 -2.97 24.39 -7.50
N PRO A 266 -3.44 25.66 -7.63
CA PRO A 266 -2.61 26.85 -7.44
C PRO A 266 -1.96 26.97 -6.06
N ALA A 267 -2.54 26.34 -5.03
CA ALA A 267 -2.01 26.37 -3.68
C ALA A 267 -0.60 25.77 -3.54
N TYR A 268 -0.21 24.92 -4.49
CA TYR A 268 1.09 24.23 -4.45
C TYR A 268 2.18 24.88 -5.32
N GLY A 269 1.90 26.05 -5.93
CA GLY A 269 2.88 26.81 -6.69
C GLY A 269 2.90 26.51 -8.20
N SER A 270 3.65 27.33 -8.93
CA SER A 270 3.64 27.36 -10.41
C SER A 270 4.18 26.08 -11.06
N ILE A 271 5.10 25.38 -10.41
CA ILE A 271 5.70 24.15 -10.93
C ILE A 271 4.67 23.02 -11.13
N PHE A 272 3.60 23.03 -10.34
CA PHE A 272 2.50 22.05 -10.43
C PHE A 272 1.36 22.47 -11.38
N GLN A 273 1.51 23.62 -12.07
CA GLN A 273 0.48 24.08 -13.02
C GLN A 273 0.65 23.50 -14.45
N SER A 274 1.57 22.56 -14.62
CA SER A 274 1.68 21.68 -15.79
C SER A 274 2.02 20.27 -15.34
N SER A 275 1.91 19.29 -16.22
CA SER A 275 2.31 17.90 -15.95
C SER A 275 3.81 17.63 -16.14
N ASP A 276 4.60 18.63 -16.52
CA ASP A 276 6.02 18.46 -16.86
C ASP A 276 6.86 17.97 -15.68
N ASP A 277 6.58 18.47 -14.48
CA ASP A 277 7.31 18.05 -13.30
C ASP A 277 7.02 16.60 -12.91
N LEU A 278 5.80 16.12 -13.13
CA LEU A 278 5.46 14.71 -12.94
C LEU A 278 6.31 13.81 -13.85
N LYS A 279 6.46 14.20 -15.12
CA LYS A 279 7.34 13.48 -16.04
C LYS A 279 8.78 13.44 -15.53
N LYS A 280 9.32 14.59 -15.09
CA LYS A 280 10.68 14.67 -14.51
C LYS A 280 10.85 13.79 -13.26
N GLN A 281 9.84 13.72 -12.40
CA GLN A 281 9.84 12.86 -11.23
C GLN A 281 9.97 11.38 -11.64
N PHE A 282 9.18 10.91 -12.61
CA PHE A 282 9.28 9.54 -13.13
C PHE A 282 10.61 9.27 -13.82
N ASP A 283 11.07 10.19 -14.66
CA ASP A 283 12.36 10.06 -15.36
C ASP A 283 13.51 9.93 -14.35
N PHE A 284 13.52 10.74 -13.30
CA PHE A 284 14.52 10.65 -12.25
C PHE A 284 14.43 9.34 -11.45
N ALA A 285 13.23 8.94 -11.04
CA ALA A 285 13.02 7.69 -10.32
C ALA A 285 13.51 6.47 -11.12
N ASN A 286 13.30 6.46 -12.43
CA ASN A 286 13.75 5.40 -13.33
C ASN A 286 15.28 5.27 -13.42
N THR A 287 16.05 6.29 -13.00
CA THR A 287 17.52 6.19 -12.90
C THR A 287 17.98 5.42 -11.66
N LYS A 288 17.09 5.07 -10.73
CA LYS A 288 17.41 4.45 -9.44
C LYS A 288 17.10 2.95 -9.47
N SER A 289 18.15 2.12 -9.45
CA SER A 289 18.01 0.65 -9.53
C SER A 289 17.22 0.02 -8.38
N LYS A 290 17.19 0.66 -7.21
CA LYS A 290 16.41 0.22 -6.04
C LYS A 290 14.91 0.47 -6.19
N VAL A 291 14.49 1.45 -6.99
CA VAL A 291 13.05 1.75 -7.21
C VAL A 291 12.42 0.64 -8.04
N LYS A 292 11.39 0.00 -7.50
CA LYS A 292 10.70 -1.14 -8.11
C LYS A 292 9.30 -0.80 -8.61
N GLY A 293 8.82 0.40 -8.34
CA GLY A 293 7.50 0.84 -8.78
C GLY A 293 7.09 2.17 -8.18
N SER A 294 5.83 2.50 -8.41
CA SER A 294 5.25 3.79 -8.05
C SER A 294 3.85 3.63 -7.46
N VAL A 295 3.50 4.51 -6.53
CA VAL A 295 2.17 4.61 -5.92
C VAL A 295 1.67 6.03 -6.06
N LEU A 296 0.47 6.20 -6.62
CA LEU A 296 -0.11 7.50 -6.93
C LEU A 296 -1.18 7.88 -5.90
N TYR A 297 -1.01 8.99 -5.20
CA TYR A 297 -2.01 9.52 -4.29
C TYR A 297 -2.76 10.68 -4.94
N SER A 298 -4.00 10.50 -5.38
CA SER A 298 -4.87 9.33 -5.31
C SER A 298 -5.75 9.22 -6.56
N VAL A 299 -6.52 8.15 -6.69
CA VAL A 299 -7.39 7.88 -7.85
C VAL A 299 -8.37 9.03 -8.18
N LYS A 300 -8.83 9.78 -7.17
CA LYS A 300 -9.65 10.98 -7.37
C LYS A 300 -9.01 11.95 -8.38
N TYR A 301 -7.72 12.19 -8.24
CA TYR A 301 -6.99 13.15 -9.08
C TYR A 301 -6.65 12.58 -10.46
N MET A 302 -6.62 11.25 -10.60
CA MET A 302 -6.57 10.60 -11.90
C MET A 302 -7.85 10.88 -12.70
N VAL A 303 -9.02 10.78 -12.02
CA VAL A 303 -10.33 11.09 -12.64
C VAL A 303 -10.45 12.57 -12.99
N GLU A 304 -10.03 13.45 -12.09
CA GLU A 304 -10.03 14.90 -12.37
C GLU A 304 -9.09 15.29 -13.50
N ASN A 305 -7.99 14.57 -13.68
CA ASN A 305 -6.99 14.73 -14.74
C ASN A 305 -6.58 16.19 -15.00
N LYS A 306 -6.44 16.97 -13.93
CA LYS A 306 -6.01 18.36 -14.06
C LYS A 306 -4.63 18.43 -14.73
N VAL A 307 -4.43 19.46 -15.55
CA VAL A 307 -3.22 19.70 -16.36
C VAL A 307 -2.71 18.50 -17.17
N GLY A 308 -3.58 17.52 -17.44
CA GLY A 308 -3.28 16.39 -18.32
C GLY A 308 -2.30 15.37 -17.74
N ILE A 309 -2.22 15.21 -16.40
CA ILE A 309 -1.32 14.24 -15.73
C ILE A 309 -1.48 12.82 -16.26
N MET A 310 -2.70 12.44 -16.68
CA MET A 310 -2.96 11.09 -17.17
C MET A 310 -2.26 10.77 -18.49
N ASN A 311 -1.86 11.78 -19.27
CA ASN A 311 -1.03 11.59 -20.47
C ASN A 311 0.39 11.14 -20.07
N VAL A 312 0.95 11.72 -19.01
CA VAL A 312 2.25 11.29 -18.45
C VAL A 312 2.14 9.86 -17.96
N ILE A 313 1.12 9.55 -17.13
CA ILE A 313 0.89 8.22 -16.57
C ILE A 313 0.74 7.16 -17.66
N ARG A 314 -0.06 7.44 -18.71
CA ARG A 314 -0.21 6.55 -19.88
C ARG A 314 1.12 6.28 -20.58
N ASN A 315 1.98 7.28 -20.68
CA ASN A 315 3.29 7.13 -21.31
C ASN A 315 4.28 6.35 -20.44
N VAL A 316 4.15 6.41 -19.11
CA VAL A 316 4.97 5.61 -18.17
C VAL A 316 4.51 4.16 -18.17
N TYR A 317 3.21 3.90 -18.13
CA TYR A 317 2.62 2.56 -18.07
C TYR A 317 2.11 2.09 -19.44
N LYS A 318 2.93 2.20 -20.48
CA LYS A 318 2.55 1.87 -21.89
C LYS A 318 2.09 0.43 -22.07
N THR A 319 2.71 -0.48 -21.35
CA THR A 319 2.48 -1.92 -21.48
C THR A 319 2.16 -2.52 -20.13
N PRO A 320 1.26 -3.51 -20.08
CA PRO A 320 1.05 -4.27 -18.85
C PRO A 320 2.33 -5.01 -18.47
N VAL A 321 2.56 -5.16 -17.18
CA VAL A 321 3.67 -5.92 -16.62
C VAL A 321 3.14 -6.78 -15.47
N LEU A 322 3.81 -7.91 -15.20
CA LEU A 322 3.53 -8.67 -13.99
C LEU A 322 4.00 -7.87 -12.78
N LEU A 323 3.17 -7.83 -11.76
CA LEU A 323 3.58 -7.33 -10.46
C LEU A 323 4.51 -8.37 -9.83
N PRO A 324 5.79 -8.04 -9.52
CA PRO A 324 6.64 -8.96 -8.80
C PRO A 324 6.08 -9.19 -7.40
N TYR A 325 6.32 -10.37 -6.82
CA TYR A 325 6.00 -10.59 -5.43
C TYR A 325 6.89 -9.72 -4.53
N LEU A 326 6.26 -8.80 -3.80
CA LEU A 326 6.94 -7.82 -2.94
C LEU A 326 7.01 -8.27 -1.46
N GLY A 327 6.76 -9.54 -1.18
CA GLY A 327 6.85 -10.12 0.15
C GLY A 327 8.23 -10.70 0.46
N ARG A 328 8.34 -11.29 1.64
CA ARG A 328 9.60 -11.76 2.24
C ARG A 328 9.93 -13.22 1.99
N SER A 329 8.98 -14.03 1.57
CA SER A 329 9.20 -15.47 1.45
C SER A 329 9.55 -15.87 0.02
N VAL A 330 10.57 -16.72 -0.11
CA VAL A 330 10.85 -17.39 -1.38
C VAL A 330 9.69 -18.34 -1.68
N THR A 331 9.19 -18.32 -2.92
CA THR A 331 8.13 -19.21 -3.37
C THR A 331 8.65 -20.20 -4.40
N GLU A 332 8.17 -21.44 -4.31
CA GLU A 332 8.40 -22.40 -5.38
C GLU A 332 7.65 -21.95 -6.65
N LYS A 333 8.32 -22.12 -7.78
CA LYS A 333 7.71 -21.89 -9.10
C LYS A 333 6.61 -22.93 -9.32
N PRO A 334 5.46 -22.56 -9.90
CA PRO A 334 4.48 -23.54 -10.36
C PRO A 334 5.02 -24.37 -11.55
N ASN A 335 4.38 -25.49 -11.84
CA ASN A 335 4.68 -26.28 -13.01
C ASN A 335 4.40 -25.49 -14.30
N THR A 336 5.16 -25.75 -15.35
CA THR A 336 4.97 -25.13 -16.66
C THR A 336 3.68 -25.63 -17.32
N PRO A 337 2.84 -24.76 -17.91
CA PRO A 337 1.71 -25.17 -18.72
C PRO A 337 2.13 -26.04 -19.91
N THR A 338 1.34 -27.07 -20.21
CA THR A 338 1.62 -28.03 -21.29
C THR A 338 0.48 -28.08 -22.30
N ASN A 339 0.70 -28.74 -23.43
CA ASN A 339 -0.31 -28.95 -24.48
C ASN A 339 -0.90 -27.63 -24.98
N ILE A 340 -0.03 -26.70 -25.37
CA ILE A 340 -0.43 -25.40 -25.89
C ILE A 340 -1.00 -25.58 -27.30
N GLN A 341 -2.22 -25.08 -27.54
CA GLN A 341 -2.93 -25.22 -28.80
C GLN A 341 -3.57 -23.93 -29.25
N ILE A 342 -3.68 -23.73 -30.55
CA ILE A 342 -4.47 -22.67 -31.17
C ILE A 342 -5.74 -23.24 -31.78
N ASN A 343 -6.89 -22.71 -31.40
CA ASN A 343 -8.20 -23.03 -31.96
C ASN A 343 -8.92 -21.74 -32.39
N GLY A 344 -8.88 -21.44 -33.69
CA GLY A 344 -9.32 -20.16 -34.20
C GLY A 344 -8.46 -19.02 -33.64
N SER A 345 -9.06 -18.07 -32.95
CA SER A 345 -8.35 -16.96 -32.29
C SER A 345 -8.05 -17.23 -30.80
N ASN A 346 -8.28 -18.45 -30.30
CA ASN A 346 -8.04 -18.77 -28.91
C ASN A 346 -6.77 -19.63 -28.77
N ILE A 347 -5.92 -19.29 -27.81
CA ILE A 347 -4.86 -20.14 -27.28
C ILE A 347 -5.40 -20.87 -26.05
N SER A 348 -5.08 -22.16 -25.91
CA SER A 348 -5.51 -23.00 -24.78
C SER A 348 -4.37 -23.92 -24.32
N TRP A 349 -4.46 -24.40 -23.09
CA TRP A 349 -3.43 -25.24 -22.45
C TRP A 349 -4.00 -26.14 -21.37
N ASN A 350 -3.20 -27.11 -20.92
CA ASN A 350 -3.52 -27.90 -19.74
C ASN A 350 -3.30 -27.08 -18.49
N GLY A 351 -4.29 -27.06 -17.58
CA GLY A 351 -4.26 -26.31 -16.34
C GLY A 351 -3.18 -26.83 -15.36
N VAL A 352 -2.66 -25.90 -14.57
CA VAL A 352 -1.80 -26.16 -13.42
C VAL A 352 -2.62 -25.87 -12.15
N GLN A 353 -2.52 -26.73 -11.16
CA GLN A 353 -3.28 -26.57 -9.91
C GLN A 353 -2.94 -25.26 -9.21
N ASP A 354 -3.96 -24.58 -8.72
CA ASP A 354 -3.87 -23.31 -7.95
C ASP A 354 -3.07 -22.19 -8.66
N ALA A 355 -3.02 -22.23 -10.00
CA ALA A 355 -2.33 -21.25 -10.81
C ALA A 355 -3.30 -20.33 -11.57
N TYR A 356 -2.79 -19.18 -11.95
CA TYR A 356 -3.30 -18.34 -13.03
C TYR A 356 -2.19 -18.17 -14.08
N TYR A 357 -2.48 -17.54 -15.21
CA TYR A 357 -1.60 -17.65 -16.38
C TYR A 357 -1.30 -16.28 -16.96
N ALA A 358 -0.05 -16.11 -17.39
CA ALA A 358 0.38 -14.98 -18.20
C ALA A 358 0.63 -15.45 -19.64
N ILE A 359 0.07 -14.72 -20.58
CA ILE A 359 0.20 -14.97 -22.01
C ILE A 359 1.16 -13.94 -22.61
N TYR A 360 2.18 -14.40 -23.29
CA TYR A 360 3.19 -13.55 -23.91
C TYR A 360 3.23 -13.72 -25.42
N LYS A 361 3.44 -12.59 -26.11
CA LYS A 361 3.81 -12.57 -27.52
C LYS A 361 5.32 -12.52 -27.64
N ASP A 362 5.90 -13.46 -28.36
CA ASP A 362 7.32 -13.47 -28.71
C ASP A 362 7.59 -12.38 -29.75
N ASN A 363 8.52 -11.50 -29.46
CA ASN A 363 8.93 -10.41 -30.35
C ASN A 363 10.19 -10.75 -31.18
N GLY A 364 10.67 -12.00 -31.10
CA GLY A 364 11.83 -12.49 -31.83
C GLY A 364 13.15 -12.45 -31.06
N ILE A 365 14.20 -12.87 -31.71
CA ILE A 365 15.54 -13.06 -31.11
C ILE A 365 16.04 -11.73 -30.50
N ASN A 366 16.51 -11.82 -29.27
CA ASN A 366 17.01 -10.67 -28.49
C ASN A 366 16.00 -9.57 -28.19
N GLN A 367 14.69 -9.84 -28.34
CA GLN A 367 13.62 -8.92 -27.95
C GLN A 367 12.94 -9.44 -26.69
N ILE A 368 12.52 -8.52 -25.83
CA ILE A 368 11.70 -8.85 -24.65
C ILE A 368 10.28 -9.18 -25.13
N ALA A 369 9.76 -10.34 -24.72
CA ALA A 369 8.40 -10.72 -25.02
C ALA A 369 7.39 -9.73 -24.41
N SER A 370 6.29 -9.51 -25.09
CA SER A 370 5.23 -8.61 -24.61
C SER A 370 4.16 -9.38 -23.84
N LEU A 371 3.87 -8.98 -22.61
CA LEU A 371 2.72 -9.50 -21.87
C LEU A 371 1.43 -9.06 -22.57
N VAL A 372 0.62 -10.03 -22.97
CA VAL A 372 -0.62 -9.82 -23.74
C VAL A 372 -1.84 -9.86 -22.84
N GLY A 373 -1.80 -10.68 -21.80
CA GLY A 373 -2.88 -10.77 -20.84
C GLY A 373 -2.58 -11.72 -19.69
N ILE A 374 -3.43 -11.65 -18.67
CA ILE A 374 -3.43 -12.51 -17.50
C ILE A 374 -4.83 -13.08 -17.34
N THR A 375 -4.95 -14.39 -17.05
CA THR A 375 -6.24 -15.07 -16.87
C THR A 375 -6.16 -16.18 -15.84
N LYS A 376 -7.28 -16.50 -15.20
CA LYS A 376 -7.46 -17.71 -14.39
C LYS A 376 -7.94 -18.91 -15.21
N GLU A 377 -8.46 -18.64 -16.41
CA GLU A 377 -8.95 -19.66 -17.34
C GLU A 377 -7.77 -20.32 -18.05
N THR A 378 -7.99 -21.53 -18.55
CA THR A 378 -7.01 -22.29 -19.37
C THR A 378 -7.13 -21.99 -20.87
N THR A 379 -7.73 -20.86 -21.20
CA THR A 379 -7.89 -20.36 -22.56
C THR A 379 -7.86 -18.84 -22.59
N PHE A 380 -7.35 -18.27 -23.68
CA PHE A 380 -7.27 -16.82 -23.85
C PHE A 380 -7.49 -16.43 -25.31
N LYS A 381 -8.21 -15.36 -25.57
CA LYS A 381 -8.48 -14.85 -26.91
C LYS A 381 -7.32 -13.95 -27.39
N LEU A 382 -6.70 -14.32 -28.49
CA LEU A 382 -5.66 -13.52 -29.14
C LEU A 382 -6.30 -12.52 -30.12
N ASN A 383 -5.77 -11.30 -30.12
CA ASN A 383 -6.25 -10.20 -30.98
C ASN A 383 -5.35 -9.96 -32.18
N GLU A 384 -4.14 -10.49 -32.17
CA GLU A 384 -3.13 -10.30 -33.21
C GLU A 384 -2.46 -11.61 -33.59
N ARG A 385 -1.99 -11.72 -34.84
CA ARG A 385 -1.15 -12.83 -35.29
C ARG A 385 0.26 -12.72 -34.68
N GLY A 386 0.88 -13.85 -34.43
CA GLY A 386 2.22 -13.92 -33.86
C GLY A 386 2.51 -15.26 -33.22
N THR A 387 3.70 -15.37 -32.64
CA THR A 387 4.13 -16.52 -31.84
C THR A 387 3.87 -16.22 -30.37
N TYR A 388 3.30 -17.18 -29.64
CA TYR A 388 2.87 -17.00 -28.25
C TYR A 388 3.34 -18.17 -27.39
N PHE A 389 3.58 -17.87 -26.11
CA PHE A 389 3.81 -18.85 -25.06
C PHE A 389 3.06 -18.45 -23.79
N VAL A 390 2.90 -19.39 -22.87
CA VAL A 390 2.16 -19.22 -21.64
C VAL A 390 3.04 -19.59 -20.45
N THR A 391 2.92 -18.88 -19.37
CA THR A 391 3.50 -19.24 -18.08
C THR A 391 2.39 -19.40 -17.04
N ALA A 392 2.64 -20.19 -16.02
CA ALA A 392 1.79 -20.28 -14.84
C ALA A 392 2.34 -19.39 -13.72
N LEU A 393 1.45 -18.79 -12.97
CA LEU A 393 1.75 -17.92 -11.84
C LEU A 393 1.08 -18.48 -10.59
N ASN A 394 1.78 -18.57 -9.48
CA ASN A 394 1.15 -18.85 -8.21
C ASN A 394 0.60 -17.58 -7.56
N LYS A 395 -0.06 -17.71 -6.41
CA LYS A 395 -0.65 -16.59 -5.66
C LYS A 395 0.36 -15.50 -5.26
N LYS A 396 1.64 -15.81 -5.23
CA LYS A 396 2.75 -14.89 -4.94
C LYS A 396 3.44 -14.36 -6.20
N ASN A 397 2.82 -14.49 -7.36
CA ASN A 397 3.38 -14.12 -8.66
C ASN A 397 4.72 -14.77 -9.02
N ALA A 398 5.09 -15.87 -8.33
CA ALA A 398 6.22 -16.68 -8.82
C ALA A 398 5.81 -17.33 -10.13
N GLU A 399 6.66 -17.17 -11.14
CA GLU A 399 6.38 -17.54 -12.51
C GLU A 399 7.09 -18.84 -12.89
N SER A 400 6.39 -19.76 -13.57
CA SER A 400 6.93 -20.99 -14.12
C SER A 400 7.97 -20.72 -15.21
N ASP A 401 8.65 -21.75 -15.66
CA ASP A 401 9.37 -21.69 -16.93
C ASP A 401 8.38 -21.51 -18.10
N LEU A 402 8.90 -21.10 -19.27
CA LEU A 402 8.10 -20.85 -20.46
C LEU A 402 7.53 -22.16 -21.00
N SER A 403 6.27 -22.14 -21.45
CA SER A 403 5.71 -23.26 -22.23
C SER A 403 6.35 -23.37 -23.62
N GLU A 404 6.00 -24.44 -24.35
CA GLU A 404 6.21 -24.45 -25.78
C GLU A 404 5.50 -23.28 -26.46
N SER A 405 6.11 -22.76 -27.52
CA SER A 405 5.53 -21.67 -28.30
C SER A 405 4.62 -22.20 -29.40
N VAL A 406 3.54 -21.47 -29.68
CA VAL A 406 2.61 -21.75 -30.78
C VAL A 406 2.41 -20.50 -31.63
N THR A 407 2.13 -20.67 -32.92
CA THR A 407 1.92 -19.54 -33.83
C THR A 407 0.44 -19.46 -34.23
N TYR A 408 -0.13 -18.27 -34.04
CA TYR A 408 -1.47 -17.89 -34.44
C TYR A 408 -1.48 -17.13 -35.73
#